data_e2015b88db677950cf413e8af43ec39b
#
_entry.id   e2015b88db677950cf413e8af43ec39b
#
_cell.length_a   1.000
_cell.length_b   1.000
_cell.length_c   1.000
_cell.angle_alpha   90.00
_cell.angle_beta   90.00
_cell.angle_gamma   90.00
#
_symmetry.space_group_name_H-M   'P 1'
#
loop_
_entity.id
_entity.type
_entity.pdbx_description
1 polymer ?
#
loop_
_entity_poly.entity_id
_entity_poly.type
_entity_poly.pdbx_seq_one_letter_code
_entity_poly.pdbx_strand_id
1 'polypeptide(L)'
;MQDFISTLAQGYFIAFISNFPIFAGAYVIFWILFSKNFTKLRIQLVQRSNSEQVREEIKNQFISLLVLALYISAMIILGKYGITKTYTDINLHGGLLYAIITFILIIVVDDTWFYWSHRFMHHPKIYKYVHALHHKSLDVNPFSGFSFHVFEVAALFFWLIPFSMIMPIYLPVIAIFAIYAAINNVIGRLGYELYPKWFEKT
;
A
#
# COMPACT_ATOMS: atom_id res chain seq x y z
N MET A 1 29.05 -2.92 -2.21
CA MET A 1 28.41 -1.87 -1.38
C MET A 1 27.71 -0.81 -2.25
N GLN A 2 28.36 -0.26 -3.29
CA GLN A 2 27.73 0.70 -4.21
C GLN A 2 26.47 0.14 -4.90
N ASP A 3 26.51 -1.10 -5.39
CA ASP A 3 25.35 -1.74 -6.03
C ASP A 3 24.16 -1.94 -5.09
N PHE A 4 24.42 -2.20 -3.82
CA PHE A 4 23.34 -2.33 -2.83
C PHE A 4 22.67 -0.97 -2.56
N ILE A 5 23.45 0.09 -2.38
CA ILE A 5 22.94 1.45 -2.14
C ILE A 5 22.13 1.93 -3.36
N SER A 6 22.64 1.70 -4.58
CA SER A 6 21.92 2.08 -5.80
C SER A 6 20.61 1.31 -5.96
N THR A 7 20.58 0.01 -5.65
CA THR A 7 19.36 -0.80 -5.70
C THR A 7 18.34 -0.36 -4.63
N LEU A 8 18.82 -0.01 -3.43
CA LEU A 8 17.93 0.51 -2.38
C LEU A 8 17.36 1.88 -2.75
N ALA A 9 18.16 2.77 -3.31
CA ALA A 9 17.69 4.05 -3.82
C ALA A 9 16.66 3.88 -4.95
N GLN A 10 16.88 2.95 -5.87
CA GLN A 10 15.94 2.59 -6.91
C GLN A 10 14.62 2.03 -6.31
N GLY A 11 14.71 1.10 -5.36
CA GLY A 11 13.54 0.55 -4.66
C GLY A 11 12.74 1.63 -3.95
N TYR A 12 13.43 2.57 -3.29
CA TYR A 12 12.77 3.69 -2.61
C TYR A 12 12.09 4.65 -3.60
N PHE A 13 12.76 4.97 -4.70
CA PHE A 13 12.16 5.80 -5.75
C PHE A 13 10.90 5.17 -6.32
N ILE A 14 10.93 3.86 -6.61
CA ILE A 14 9.75 3.12 -7.09
C ILE A 14 8.64 3.14 -6.05
N ALA A 15 8.93 2.82 -4.78
CA ALA A 15 7.96 2.86 -3.69
C ALA A 15 7.35 4.24 -3.51
N PHE A 16 8.17 5.29 -3.58
CA PHE A 16 7.73 6.67 -3.44
C PHE A 16 6.79 7.09 -4.58
N ILE A 17 7.20 6.91 -5.84
CA ILE A 17 6.43 7.39 -6.99
C ILE A 17 5.12 6.63 -7.19
N SER A 18 5.07 5.36 -6.81
CA SER A 18 3.86 4.54 -6.90
C SER A 18 2.84 4.78 -5.78
N ASN A 19 3.25 5.42 -4.67
CA ASN A 19 2.39 5.61 -3.50
C ASN A 19 2.20 7.09 -3.14
N PHE A 20 3.26 7.78 -2.74
CA PHE A 20 3.15 9.12 -2.14
C PHE A 20 2.35 10.13 -2.96
N PRO A 21 2.50 10.25 -4.30
CA PRO A 21 1.72 11.20 -5.10
C PRO A 21 0.22 10.93 -5.06
N ILE A 22 -0.21 9.68 -4.93
CA ILE A 22 -1.62 9.28 -4.86
C ILE A 22 -2.23 9.77 -3.54
N PHE A 23 -1.56 9.53 -2.41
CA PHE A 23 -2.01 9.99 -1.09
C PHE A 23 -1.99 11.52 -0.97
N ALA A 24 -0.90 12.16 -1.40
CA ALA A 24 -0.76 13.60 -1.38
C ALA A 24 -1.76 14.29 -2.32
N GLY A 25 -1.94 13.77 -3.53
CA GLY A 25 -2.91 14.28 -4.49
C GLY A 25 -4.35 14.16 -3.96
N ALA A 26 -4.71 13.03 -3.39
CA ALA A 26 -6.02 12.86 -2.77
C ALA A 26 -6.23 13.83 -1.59
N TYR A 27 -5.22 14.02 -0.75
CA TYR A 27 -5.30 14.98 0.35
C TYR A 27 -5.49 16.41 -0.17
N VAL A 28 -4.70 16.84 -1.15
CA VAL A 28 -4.82 18.17 -1.75
C VAL A 28 -6.20 18.36 -2.39
N ILE A 29 -6.67 17.40 -3.16
CA ILE A 29 -7.96 17.48 -3.86
C ILE A 29 -9.12 17.54 -2.85
N PHE A 30 -9.26 16.55 -1.99
CA PHE A 30 -10.45 16.38 -1.16
C PHE A 30 -10.41 17.16 0.15
N TRP A 31 -9.21 17.37 0.73
CA TRP A 31 -9.07 18.01 2.03
C TRP A 31 -8.70 19.48 1.98
N ILE A 32 -8.11 19.94 0.87
CA ILE A 32 -7.72 21.35 0.69
C ILE A 32 -8.64 22.03 -0.34
N LEU A 33 -8.55 21.63 -1.62
CA LEU A 33 -9.19 22.35 -2.72
C LEU A 33 -10.71 22.24 -2.70
N PHE A 34 -11.25 21.03 -2.60
CA PHE A 34 -12.68 20.75 -2.70
C PHE A 34 -13.34 20.40 -1.36
N SER A 35 -12.69 20.67 -0.23
CA SER A 35 -13.20 20.32 1.10
C SER A 35 -14.60 20.87 1.40
N LYS A 36 -14.93 22.07 0.89
CA LYS A 36 -16.26 22.68 1.04
C LYS A 36 -17.34 21.96 0.24
N ASN A 37 -17.00 21.47 -0.96
CA ASN A 37 -17.91 20.78 -1.86
C ASN A 37 -18.32 19.41 -1.30
N PHE A 38 -17.41 18.72 -0.60
CA PHE A 38 -17.61 17.39 -0.05
C PHE A 38 -18.09 17.38 1.42
N THR A 39 -18.37 18.54 2.02
CA THR A 39 -18.77 18.65 3.44
C THR A 39 -19.96 17.74 3.78
N LYS A 40 -20.95 17.62 2.87
CA LYS A 40 -22.15 16.79 3.07
C LYS A 40 -21.88 15.27 2.98
N LEU A 41 -20.77 14.89 2.38
CA LEU A 41 -20.34 13.49 2.24
C LEU A 41 -19.34 13.07 3.32
N ARG A 42 -19.03 13.96 4.24
CA ARG A 42 -18.06 13.69 5.30
C ARG A 42 -18.63 12.70 6.31
N ILE A 43 -17.90 11.62 6.59
CA ILE A 43 -18.31 10.56 7.51
C ILE A 43 -18.25 11.06 8.96
N GLN A 44 -17.12 11.70 9.33
CA GLN A 44 -16.97 12.26 10.69
C GLN A 44 -17.31 13.73 10.71
N LEU A 45 -18.39 14.09 11.40
CA LEU A 45 -18.94 15.45 11.41
C LEU A 45 -18.24 16.40 12.39
N VAL A 46 -17.60 15.89 13.45
CA VAL A 46 -17.23 16.68 14.63
C VAL A 46 -15.76 17.11 14.65
N GLN A 47 -14.85 16.28 14.15
CA GLN A 47 -13.41 16.57 14.29
C GLN A 47 -12.65 16.28 13.01
N ARG A 48 -11.81 17.22 12.57
CA ARG A 48 -10.82 17.00 11.52
C ARG A 48 -9.48 16.66 12.14
N SER A 49 -8.71 15.80 11.46
CA SER A 49 -7.32 15.60 11.82
C SER A 49 -6.61 16.96 11.93
N ASN A 50 -5.92 17.18 13.02
CA ASN A 50 -5.14 18.39 13.21
C ASN A 50 -3.81 18.28 12.42
N SER A 51 -3.12 19.41 12.27
CA SER A 51 -1.85 19.47 11.55
C SER A 51 -0.76 18.58 12.14
N GLU A 52 -0.80 18.31 13.43
CA GLU A 52 0.14 17.44 14.12
C GLU A 52 -0.09 15.97 13.74
N GLN A 53 -1.35 15.51 13.76
CA GLN A 53 -1.72 14.17 13.31
C GLN A 53 -1.27 13.93 11.86
N VAL A 54 -1.60 14.84 10.95
CA VAL A 54 -1.22 14.74 9.52
C VAL A 54 0.31 14.67 9.36
N ARG A 55 1.04 15.49 10.10
CA ARG A 55 2.51 15.49 10.06
C ARG A 55 3.10 14.16 10.53
N GLU A 56 2.59 13.58 11.61
CA GLU A 56 3.04 12.27 12.09
C GLU A 56 2.65 11.16 11.11
N GLU A 57 1.48 11.21 10.50
CA GLU A 57 1.07 10.26 9.47
C GLU A 57 1.96 10.32 8.22
N ILE A 58 2.31 11.51 7.75
CA ILE A 58 3.26 11.70 6.64
C ILE A 58 4.63 11.11 7.01
N LYS A 59 5.13 11.39 8.20
CA LYS A 59 6.40 10.83 8.69
C LYS A 59 6.37 9.29 8.72
N ASN A 60 5.30 8.71 9.27
CA ASN A 60 5.12 7.26 9.31
C ASN A 60 4.99 6.67 7.90
N GLN A 61 4.37 7.39 6.96
CA GLN A 61 4.29 6.97 5.57
C GLN A 61 5.70 6.88 4.93
N PHE A 62 6.59 7.86 5.18
CA PHE A 62 7.97 7.77 4.69
C PHE A 62 8.73 6.58 5.26
N ILE A 63 8.50 6.24 6.54
CA ILE A 63 9.06 5.04 7.16
C ILE A 63 8.49 3.77 6.50
N SER A 64 7.17 3.74 6.26
CA SER A 64 6.51 2.63 5.58
C SER A 64 7.05 2.42 4.16
N LEU A 65 7.29 3.52 3.42
CA LEU A 65 7.90 3.48 2.09
C LEU A 65 9.33 2.94 2.13
N LEU A 66 10.10 3.19 3.19
CA LEU A 66 11.44 2.63 3.34
C LEU A 66 11.40 1.11 3.51
N VAL A 67 10.45 0.59 4.30
CA VAL A 67 10.26 -0.87 4.43
C VAL A 67 9.81 -1.50 3.12
N LEU A 68 8.87 -0.87 2.41
CA LEU A 68 8.47 -1.32 1.08
C LEU A 68 9.65 -1.31 0.09
N ALA A 69 10.51 -0.30 0.15
CA ALA A 69 11.72 -0.22 -0.65
C ALA A 69 12.67 -1.39 -0.40
N LEU A 70 12.78 -1.87 0.84
CA LEU A 70 13.58 -3.06 1.15
C LEU A 70 13.02 -4.31 0.46
N TYR A 71 11.68 -4.50 0.43
CA TYR A 71 11.05 -5.60 -0.31
C TYR A 71 11.30 -5.51 -1.82
N ILE A 72 11.12 -4.32 -2.41
CA ILE A 72 11.38 -4.09 -3.84
C ILE A 72 12.87 -4.37 -4.16
N SER A 73 13.77 -3.86 -3.33
CA SER A 73 15.22 -4.07 -3.51
C SER A 73 15.60 -5.55 -3.37
N ALA A 74 15.01 -6.24 -2.39
CA ALA A 74 15.21 -7.68 -2.24
C ALA A 74 14.71 -8.45 -3.46
N MET A 75 13.54 -8.11 -4.01
CA MET A 75 13.03 -8.72 -5.25
C MET A 75 13.96 -8.47 -6.45
N ILE A 76 14.49 -7.24 -6.60
CA ILE A 76 15.43 -6.92 -7.68
C ILE A 76 16.72 -7.75 -7.52
N ILE A 77 17.27 -7.84 -6.31
CA ILE A 77 18.48 -8.60 -6.04
C ILE A 77 18.25 -10.10 -6.28
N LEU A 78 17.20 -10.67 -5.69
CA LEU A 78 16.85 -12.08 -5.86
C LEU A 78 16.55 -12.44 -7.32
N GLY A 79 15.96 -11.49 -8.08
CA GLY A 79 15.74 -11.64 -9.52
C GLY A 79 17.03 -11.74 -10.32
N LYS A 80 18.07 -10.95 -9.97
CA LYS A 80 19.39 -11.04 -10.60
C LYS A 80 20.07 -12.42 -10.40
N TYR A 81 19.75 -13.09 -9.31
CA TYR A 81 20.24 -14.46 -9.01
C TYR A 81 19.29 -15.56 -9.49
N GLY A 82 18.21 -15.22 -10.20
CA GLY A 82 17.22 -16.19 -10.68
C GLY A 82 16.40 -16.87 -9.61
N ILE A 83 16.38 -16.33 -8.37
CA ILE A 83 15.63 -16.88 -7.24
C ILE A 83 14.15 -16.51 -7.35
N THR A 84 13.84 -15.26 -7.73
CA THR A 84 12.47 -14.87 -8.09
C THR A 84 12.22 -15.09 -9.57
N LYS A 85 11.00 -15.48 -9.92
CA LYS A 85 10.58 -15.76 -11.30
C LYS A 85 9.99 -14.51 -11.97
N THR A 86 10.54 -13.33 -11.66
CA THR A 86 10.10 -12.08 -12.28
C THR A 86 10.70 -11.93 -13.68
N TYR A 87 9.93 -11.36 -14.61
CA TYR A 87 10.35 -11.17 -16.00
C TYR A 87 9.85 -9.85 -16.59
N THR A 88 10.46 -9.41 -17.70
CA THR A 88 10.19 -8.11 -18.34
C THR A 88 9.64 -8.21 -19.75
N ASP A 89 9.75 -9.37 -20.42
CA ASP A 89 9.17 -9.59 -21.75
C ASP A 89 7.76 -10.17 -21.63
N ILE A 90 6.75 -9.40 -22.01
CA ILE A 90 5.34 -9.80 -21.91
C ILE A 90 5.01 -11.07 -22.71
N ASN A 91 5.77 -11.39 -23.75
CA ASN A 91 5.51 -12.56 -24.60
C ASN A 91 5.87 -13.88 -23.90
N LEU A 92 6.60 -13.83 -22.81
CA LEU A 92 6.85 -14.99 -21.98
C LEU A 92 5.58 -15.44 -21.24
N HIS A 93 5.52 -16.73 -20.92
CA HIS A 93 4.47 -17.33 -20.05
C HIS A 93 3.02 -17.12 -20.50
N GLY A 94 2.76 -16.89 -21.80
CA GLY A 94 1.37 -16.74 -22.31
C GLY A 94 0.90 -15.30 -22.51
N GLY A 95 1.82 -14.34 -22.50
CA GLY A 95 1.55 -12.97 -22.93
C GLY A 95 0.60 -12.19 -22.01
N LEU A 96 -0.19 -11.30 -22.61
CA LEU A 96 -1.09 -10.42 -21.89
C LEU A 96 -2.14 -11.18 -21.05
N LEU A 97 -2.65 -12.30 -21.55
CA LEU A 97 -3.64 -13.10 -20.81
C LEU A 97 -3.08 -13.61 -19.47
N TYR A 98 -1.84 -14.13 -19.50
CA TYR A 98 -1.18 -14.58 -18.29
C TYR A 98 -0.90 -13.41 -17.32
N ALA A 99 -0.52 -12.25 -17.83
CA ALA A 99 -0.31 -11.05 -17.02
C ALA A 99 -1.62 -10.60 -16.32
N ILE A 100 -2.77 -10.65 -17.01
CA ILE A 100 -4.08 -10.34 -16.41
C ILE A 100 -4.45 -11.36 -15.33
N ILE A 101 -4.28 -12.66 -15.61
CA ILE A 101 -4.56 -13.72 -14.62
C ILE A 101 -3.67 -13.55 -13.40
N THR A 102 -2.39 -13.26 -13.59
CA THR A 102 -1.44 -13.03 -12.50
C THR A 102 -1.81 -11.81 -11.68
N PHE A 103 -2.27 -10.72 -12.31
CA PHE A 103 -2.75 -9.53 -11.62
C PHE A 103 -3.96 -9.85 -10.71
N ILE A 104 -4.95 -10.59 -11.23
CA ILE A 104 -6.12 -11.01 -10.43
C ILE A 104 -5.69 -11.90 -9.27
N LEU A 105 -4.77 -12.84 -9.53
CA LEU A 105 -4.26 -13.73 -8.49
C LEU A 105 -3.51 -12.97 -7.40
N ILE A 106 -2.71 -11.96 -7.76
CA ILE A 106 -2.03 -11.08 -6.81
C ILE A 106 -3.03 -10.37 -5.90
N ILE A 107 -4.14 -9.84 -6.44
CA ILE A 107 -5.20 -9.21 -5.64
C ILE A 107 -5.78 -10.20 -4.63
N VAL A 108 -6.12 -11.40 -5.06
CA VAL A 108 -6.70 -12.43 -4.18
C VAL A 108 -5.72 -12.87 -3.09
N VAL A 109 -4.45 -13.04 -3.43
CA VAL A 109 -3.40 -13.41 -2.46
C VAL A 109 -3.15 -12.28 -1.48
N ASP A 110 -3.05 -11.04 -1.95
CA ASP A 110 -2.85 -9.85 -1.09
C ASP A 110 -4.02 -9.67 -0.12
N ASP A 111 -5.26 -9.73 -0.59
CA ASP A 111 -6.46 -9.56 0.23
C ASP A 111 -6.57 -10.68 1.29
N THR A 112 -6.31 -11.94 0.89
CA THR A 112 -6.27 -13.08 1.81
C THR A 112 -5.17 -12.93 2.86
N TRP A 113 -3.97 -12.53 2.43
CA TRP A 113 -2.84 -12.31 3.32
C TRP A 113 -3.09 -11.13 4.26
N PHE A 114 -3.63 -10.04 3.74
CA PHE A 114 -4.03 -8.86 4.51
C PHE A 114 -5.01 -9.25 5.61
N TYR A 115 -6.08 -9.98 5.30
CA TYR A 115 -7.07 -10.42 6.29
C TYR A 115 -6.42 -11.19 7.44
N TRP A 116 -5.60 -12.20 7.15
CA TRP A 116 -5.01 -13.04 8.18
C TRP A 116 -3.91 -12.32 8.97
N SER A 117 -3.05 -11.56 8.32
CA SER A 117 -2.00 -10.78 8.98
C SER A 117 -2.59 -9.68 9.85
N HIS A 118 -3.61 -8.97 9.36
CA HIS A 118 -4.32 -7.93 10.12
C HIS A 118 -5.02 -8.53 11.35
N ARG A 119 -5.74 -9.64 11.18
CA ARG A 119 -6.37 -10.37 12.28
C ARG A 119 -5.34 -10.84 13.33
N PHE A 120 -4.18 -11.31 12.88
CA PHE A 120 -3.09 -11.69 13.77
C PHE A 120 -2.53 -10.49 14.55
N MET A 121 -2.37 -9.35 13.89
CA MET A 121 -1.89 -8.12 14.52
C MET A 121 -2.87 -7.56 15.58
N HIS A 122 -4.16 -7.87 15.47
CA HIS A 122 -5.15 -7.56 16.52
C HIS A 122 -5.07 -8.45 17.75
N HIS A 123 -4.21 -9.48 17.77
CA HIS A 123 -4.04 -10.31 18.97
C HIS A 123 -3.55 -9.45 20.16
N PRO A 124 -4.14 -9.54 21.39
CA PRO A 124 -3.84 -8.63 22.50
C PRO A 124 -2.37 -8.50 22.88
N LYS A 125 -1.59 -9.59 22.71
CA LYS A 125 -0.15 -9.58 23.02
C LYS A 125 0.70 -8.85 21.98
N ILE A 126 0.19 -8.67 20.76
CA ILE A 126 0.91 -8.13 19.59
C ILE A 126 0.45 -6.72 19.28
N TYR A 127 -0.83 -6.46 19.37
CA TYR A 127 -1.51 -5.21 18.97
C TYR A 127 -0.76 -3.95 19.39
N LYS A 128 -0.42 -3.82 20.67
CA LYS A 128 0.22 -2.62 21.22
C LYS A 128 1.59 -2.31 20.65
N TYR A 129 2.30 -3.32 20.12
CA TYR A 129 3.65 -3.17 19.60
C TYR A 129 3.72 -3.00 18.08
N VAL A 130 2.72 -3.51 17.37
CA VAL A 130 2.76 -3.61 15.91
C VAL A 130 1.68 -2.76 15.26
N HIS A 131 0.45 -2.77 15.77
CA HIS A 131 -0.72 -2.25 15.07
C HIS A 131 -1.39 -1.03 15.72
N ALA A 132 -1.12 -0.78 17.01
CA ALA A 132 -1.71 0.35 17.74
C ALA A 132 -1.37 1.72 17.15
N LEU A 133 -0.24 1.85 16.42
CA LEU A 133 0.13 3.09 15.76
C LEU A 133 -0.90 3.47 14.68
N HIS A 134 -1.31 2.51 13.88
CA HIS A 134 -2.32 2.70 12.83
C HIS A 134 -3.66 3.17 13.40
N HIS A 135 -4.07 2.62 14.53
CA HIS A 135 -5.32 2.99 15.20
C HIS A 135 -5.28 4.32 15.97
N LYS A 136 -4.15 5.02 16.00
CA LYS A 136 -4.08 6.39 16.54
C LYS A 136 -4.72 7.43 15.62
N SER A 137 -4.88 7.13 14.35
CA SER A 137 -5.55 8.00 13.38
C SER A 137 -7.07 7.94 13.57
N LEU A 138 -7.58 8.72 14.53
CA LEU A 138 -9.00 8.73 14.90
C LEU A 138 -9.86 9.45 13.84
N ASP A 139 -9.35 10.52 13.26
CA ASP A 139 -9.99 11.23 12.14
C ASP A 139 -9.22 10.89 10.86
N VAL A 140 -9.73 9.89 10.13
CA VAL A 140 -9.04 9.33 8.96
C VAL A 140 -8.95 10.33 7.82
N ASN A 141 -7.80 10.36 7.18
CA ASN A 141 -7.49 11.14 6.01
C ASN A 141 -6.59 10.31 5.09
N PRO A 142 -6.35 10.71 3.82
CA PRO A 142 -5.54 9.92 2.91
C PRO A 142 -4.23 9.41 3.50
N PHE A 143 -3.45 10.22 4.19
CA PHE A 143 -2.15 9.82 4.75
C PHE A 143 -2.27 8.73 5.82
N SER A 144 -3.39 8.66 6.54
CA SER A 144 -3.63 7.60 7.53
C SER A 144 -3.64 6.20 6.92
N GLY A 145 -3.92 6.10 5.60
CA GLY A 145 -3.97 4.84 4.87
C GLY A 145 -2.64 4.10 4.80
N PHE A 146 -1.51 4.80 4.83
CA PHE A 146 -0.19 4.19 4.79
C PHE A 146 0.71 4.60 5.96
N SER A 147 0.11 5.06 7.06
CA SER A 147 0.76 5.39 8.32
C SER A 147 0.83 4.14 9.22
N PHE A 148 1.83 3.31 9.00
CA PHE A 148 2.00 2.02 9.66
C PHE A 148 3.23 1.99 10.55
N HIS A 149 3.23 1.07 11.50
CA HIS A 149 4.44 0.69 12.23
C HIS A 149 5.35 -0.18 11.33
N VAL A 150 6.66 -0.11 11.53
CA VAL A 150 7.66 -0.86 10.73
C VAL A 150 7.33 -2.35 10.64
N PHE A 151 6.99 -2.99 11.77
CA PHE A 151 6.64 -4.42 11.80
C PHE A 151 5.31 -4.73 11.12
N GLU A 152 4.37 -3.80 11.14
CA GLU A 152 3.11 -3.92 10.42
C GLU A 152 3.36 -3.95 8.91
N VAL A 153 4.11 -2.98 8.37
CA VAL A 153 4.48 -2.96 6.94
C VAL A 153 5.23 -4.23 6.56
N ALA A 154 6.20 -4.63 7.40
CA ALA A 154 6.95 -5.86 7.15
C ALA A 154 6.04 -7.09 7.08
N ALA A 155 5.08 -7.22 7.98
CA ALA A 155 4.12 -8.32 7.96
C ALA A 155 3.21 -8.26 6.73
N LEU A 156 2.70 -7.07 6.37
CA LEU A 156 1.76 -6.89 5.25
C LEU A 156 2.40 -7.26 3.90
N PHE A 157 3.67 -6.92 3.67
CA PHE A 157 4.35 -7.20 2.40
C PHE A 157 5.16 -8.51 2.39
N PHE A 158 5.17 -9.28 3.48
CA PHE A 158 5.97 -10.51 3.59
C PHE A 158 5.67 -11.53 2.49
N TRP A 159 4.42 -11.66 2.06
CA TRP A 159 4.00 -12.63 1.04
C TRP A 159 4.64 -12.40 -0.34
N LEU A 160 5.04 -11.17 -0.63
CA LEU A 160 5.47 -10.75 -1.96
C LEU A 160 6.70 -11.53 -2.46
N ILE A 161 7.69 -11.74 -1.59
CA ILE A 161 8.91 -12.48 -1.95
C ILE A 161 8.62 -13.98 -2.18
N PRO A 162 8.05 -14.74 -1.24
CA PRO A 162 7.72 -16.14 -1.46
C PRO A 162 6.82 -16.35 -2.69
N PHE A 163 5.85 -15.47 -2.92
CA PHE A 163 4.99 -15.56 -4.08
C PHE A 163 5.76 -15.40 -5.39
N SER A 164 6.66 -14.42 -5.46
CA SER A 164 7.52 -14.20 -6.63
C SER A 164 8.54 -15.32 -6.89
N MET A 165 8.88 -16.11 -5.87
CA MET A 165 9.72 -17.31 -6.04
C MET A 165 8.95 -18.48 -6.65
N ILE A 166 7.64 -18.56 -6.42
CA ILE A 166 6.77 -19.65 -6.89
C ILE A 166 6.19 -19.31 -8.27
N MET A 167 5.64 -18.12 -8.43
CA MET A 167 4.91 -17.69 -9.63
C MET A 167 5.76 -16.78 -10.52
N PRO A 168 5.82 -17.04 -11.84
CA PRO A 168 6.34 -16.07 -12.79
C PRO A 168 5.49 -14.80 -12.78
N ILE A 169 6.12 -13.63 -12.59
CA ILE A 169 5.40 -12.35 -12.52
C ILE A 169 6.02 -11.37 -13.52
N TYR A 170 5.18 -10.85 -14.42
CA TYR A 170 5.56 -9.74 -15.27
C TYR A 170 5.72 -8.47 -14.42
N LEU A 171 6.94 -7.89 -14.38
CA LEU A 171 7.26 -6.78 -13.48
C LEU A 171 6.27 -5.59 -13.54
N PRO A 172 5.77 -5.16 -14.71
CA PRO A 172 4.76 -4.11 -14.77
C PRO A 172 3.46 -4.45 -14.03
N VAL A 173 3.10 -5.72 -13.89
CA VAL A 173 1.92 -6.14 -13.10
C VAL A 173 2.07 -5.74 -11.63
N ILE A 174 3.29 -5.86 -11.07
CA ILE A 174 3.57 -5.44 -9.69
C ILE A 174 3.41 -3.92 -9.54
N ALA A 175 3.88 -3.15 -10.52
CA ALA A 175 3.72 -1.70 -10.50
C ALA A 175 2.25 -1.27 -10.60
N ILE A 176 1.47 -1.91 -11.49
CA ILE A 176 0.03 -1.67 -11.61
C ILE A 176 -0.70 -2.06 -10.31
N PHE A 177 -0.32 -3.19 -9.70
CA PHE A 177 -0.87 -3.62 -8.41
C PHE A 177 -0.55 -2.62 -7.30
N ALA A 178 0.67 -2.07 -7.23
CA ALA A 178 1.03 -1.07 -6.23
C ALA A 178 0.17 0.20 -6.35
N ILE A 179 -0.09 0.67 -7.57
CA ILE A 179 -1.00 1.80 -7.84
C ILE A 179 -2.44 1.46 -7.45
N TYR A 180 -2.93 0.29 -7.82
CA TYR A 180 -4.26 -0.21 -7.45
C TYR A 180 -4.44 -0.27 -5.92
N ALA A 181 -3.47 -0.86 -5.21
CA ALA A 181 -3.48 -0.96 -3.75
C ALA A 181 -3.45 0.42 -3.07
N ALA A 182 -2.64 1.37 -3.58
CA ALA A 182 -2.59 2.73 -3.08
C ALA A 182 -3.93 3.46 -3.28
N ILE A 183 -4.58 3.32 -4.44
CA ILE A 183 -5.88 3.92 -4.72
C ILE A 183 -6.96 3.34 -3.79
N ASN A 184 -7.04 2.01 -3.64
CA ASN A 184 -7.99 1.36 -2.73
C ASN A 184 -7.80 1.83 -1.28
N ASN A 185 -6.55 1.92 -0.84
CA ASN A 185 -6.22 2.38 0.49
C ASN A 185 -6.65 3.84 0.71
N VAL A 186 -6.41 4.71 -0.27
CA VAL A 186 -6.88 6.11 -0.23
C VAL A 186 -8.40 6.16 -0.18
N ILE A 187 -9.13 5.42 -1.01
CA ILE A 187 -10.60 5.42 -1.02
C ILE A 187 -11.14 5.00 0.35
N GLY A 188 -10.62 3.93 0.94
CA GLY A 188 -11.02 3.45 2.26
C GLY A 188 -10.71 4.41 3.42
N ARG A 189 -9.78 5.37 3.21
CA ARG A 189 -9.34 6.34 4.23
C ARG A 189 -9.56 7.79 3.84
N LEU A 190 -10.36 8.04 2.82
CA LEU A 190 -10.59 9.40 2.33
C LEU A 190 -11.32 10.29 3.34
N GLY A 191 -12.13 9.69 4.23
CA GLY A 191 -12.97 10.40 5.21
C GLY A 191 -14.27 10.94 4.65
N TYR A 192 -14.61 10.57 3.41
CA TYR A 192 -15.83 10.96 2.71
C TYR A 192 -16.56 9.73 2.18
N GLU A 193 -17.88 9.70 2.30
CA GLU A 193 -18.74 8.67 1.73
C GLU A 193 -18.91 8.91 0.24
N LEU A 194 -18.16 8.16 -0.58
CA LEU A 194 -18.24 8.25 -2.05
C LEU A 194 -18.99 7.09 -2.68
N TYR A 195 -19.34 6.07 -1.89
CA TYR A 195 -20.07 4.92 -2.41
C TYR A 195 -21.53 5.25 -2.63
N PRO A 196 -22.16 4.69 -3.69
CA PRO A 196 -23.59 4.83 -3.92
C PRO A 196 -24.39 4.24 -2.75
N LYS A 197 -25.53 4.85 -2.39
CA LYS A 197 -26.38 4.40 -1.27
C LYS A 197 -26.88 2.94 -1.36
N TRP A 198 -26.88 2.34 -2.54
CA TRP A 198 -27.23 0.93 -2.67
C TRP A 198 -26.15 -0.01 -2.13
N PHE A 199 -24.92 0.44 -2.05
CA PHE A 199 -23.80 -0.32 -1.49
C PHE A 199 -23.88 -0.46 0.04
N GLU A 200 -24.54 0.48 0.72
CA GLU A 200 -24.76 0.43 2.18
C GLU A 200 -25.73 -0.67 2.61
N LYS A 201 -26.49 -1.27 1.66
CA LYS A 201 -27.54 -2.25 1.92
C LYS A 201 -27.08 -3.70 1.72
N THR A 202 -25.81 -3.91 1.40
CA THR A 202 -25.18 -5.23 1.26
C THR A 202 -24.31 -5.55 2.44
#